data_8a6c0faa7717f4cbfce32c1e5805dc3c
#
_entry.id   8a6c0faa7717f4cbfce32c1e5805dc3c
#
_cell.length_a   1.000
_cell.length_b   1.000
_cell.length_c   1.000
_cell.angle_alpha   90.00
_cell.angle_beta   90.00
_cell.angle_gamma   90.00
#
_symmetry.space_group_name_H-M   'P 1'
#
loop_
_entity.id
_entity.type
_entity.pdbx_description
1 polymer ?
#
loop_
_entity_poly.entity_id
_entity_poly.type
_entity_poly.pdbx_seq_one_letter_code
_entity_poly.pdbx_strand_id
1 'polypeptide(L)'
;MKRRMVAALTVPLALTMMIAGCRAKESSAPQTGKEGNKVDFGVTNEPCPQAVDKSKGCIYLGTMSDLTEGPFKALAVPITDAQKAFWKRVNSQGGIGGYEIDVTTYVKDNKYNPQIQTQVYQEIKPKILAIAQTLGSPTTAAILPDLKQSNLVAVPASWTSLWGVEDVVVESGVNYCMESMNSVDYAKDKLSVKTVMAVHLAGDYGDDAAAGAKIAAQKQGLTFTDTKTATGQDNQGGAIDAIVSGKPDLVILTNSPTDAAVIIGQAAARGYKGKFIGTGPTWNPGLLKSPAAAAIKALYLQSGPWQPFGADTPGHKAMREAIGQVSSPNDGYTSGWVWSYPLKAALQKAAENKDLTRAGLLKAVKQLKSVDYEGMLPSGAGNYAGNPNDSVVRQSQIAKPDDAAPSGVTVIEPFFTGPTAKDYKFEKPCYQ
;
A
#
# COMPACT_ATOMS: atom_id res chain seq x y z
N MET A 1 73.53 21.24 -58.96
CA MET A 1 73.88 21.18 -57.52
C MET A 1 72.88 20.29 -56.82
N LYS A 2 73.33 19.10 -56.33
CA LYS A 2 72.48 18.09 -55.69
C LYS A 2 72.32 18.43 -54.21
N ARG A 3 71.05 18.47 -53.68
CA ARG A 3 70.81 18.36 -52.27
C ARG A 3 69.84 17.18 -52.00
N ARG A 4 70.28 16.25 -51.22
CA ARG A 4 69.60 15.03 -50.78
C ARG A 4 68.53 15.44 -49.78
N MET A 5 67.30 14.91 -49.98
CA MET A 5 66.27 14.87 -48.94
C MET A 5 66.38 13.59 -48.14
N VAL A 6 66.47 13.79 -46.85
CA VAL A 6 66.38 12.68 -45.89
C VAL A 6 64.90 12.58 -45.50
N ALA A 7 64.29 11.41 -45.76
CA ALA A 7 62.94 11.10 -45.31
C ALA A 7 62.96 10.60 -43.87
N ALA A 8 62.26 11.33 -42.96
CA ALA A 8 61.98 10.84 -41.62
C ALA A 8 60.63 10.14 -41.63
N LEU A 9 60.64 8.86 -41.29
CA LEU A 9 59.46 8.05 -41.05
C LEU A 9 58.91 8.40 -39.64
N THR A 10 57.74 9.02 -39.54
CA THR A 10 56.98 9.15 -38.34
C THR A 10 55.84 8.10 -38.35
N VAL A 11 55.94 7.15 -37.44
CA VAL A 11 54.86 6.19 -37.15
C VAL A 11 53.86 6.84 -36.23
N PRO A 12 52.54 6.92 -36.56
CA PRO A 12 51.54 7.35 -35.63
C PRO A 12 51.16 6.17 -34.69
N LEU A 13 51.44 6.33 -33.40
CA LEU A 13 50.96 5.49 -32.36
C LEU A 13 49.47 5.76 -32.16
N ALA A 14 48.59 4.95 -32.73
CA ALA A 14 47.15 5.00 -32.49
C ALA A 14 46.86 4.50 -31.10
N LEU A 15 46.63 5.41 -30.14
CA LEU A 15 46.16 5.12 -28.80
C LEU A 15 44.65 4.86 -28.87
N THR A 16 44.23 3.58 -29.03
CA THR A 16 42.86 3.17 -28.94
C THR A 16 42.45 3.23 -27.46
N MET A 17 41.82 4.32 -27.02
CA MET A 17 41.07 4.35 -25.76
C MET A 17 39.85 3.44 -25.91
N MET A 18 39.95 2.22 -25.44
CA MET A 18 38.76 1.41 -25.10
C MET A 18 38.08 2.08 -23.91
N ILE A 19 37.02 2.84 -24.18
CA ILE A 19 36.02 3.21 -23.17
C ILE A 19 35.24 1.93 -22.87
N ALA A 20 35.78 1.11 -21.96
CA ALA A 20 35.02 0.08 -21.30
C ALA A 20 33.98 0.79 -20.39
N GLY A 21 32.82 1.04 -20.96
CA GLY A 21 31.64 1.41 -20.19
C GLY A 21 31.29 0.21 -19.31
N CYS A 22 31.88 0.15 -18.10
CA CYS A 22 31.38 -0.70 -17.04
C CYS A 22 29.98 -0.22 -16.65
N ARG A 23 28.98 -0.69 -17.38
CA ARG A 23 27.64 -0.85 -16.81
C ARG A 23 27.81 -1.88 -15.71
N ALA A 24 28.01 -1.45 -14.48
CA ALA A 24 28.01 -2.31 -13.33
C ALA A 24 26.63 -3.02 -13.32
N LYS A 25 26.62 -4.31 -13.70
CA LYS A 25 25.53 -5.19 -13.37
C LYS A 25 25.53 -5.23 -11.84
N GLU A 26 24.52 -4.62 -11.21
CA GLU A 26 24.27 -4.76 -9.78
C GLU A 26 23.83 -6.21 -9.50
N SER A 27 24.78 -7.11 -9.42
CA SER A 27 24.58 -8.44 -8.85
C SER A 27 25.72 -8.66 -7.85
N SER A 28 25.42 -8.50 -6.56
CA SER A 28 26.28 -9.13 -5.58
C SER A 28 26.14 -10.64 -5.76
N ALA A 29 27.25 -11.35 -6.00
CA ALA A 29 27.21 -12.80 -5.99
C ALA A 29 26.69 -13.26 -4.61
N PRO A 30 25.79 -14.26 -4.54
CA PRO A 30 25.29 -14.76 -3.26
C PRO A 30 26.43 -15.18 -2.35
N GLN A 31 26.34 -14.75 -1.08
CA GLN A 31 27.31 -15.09 -0.04
C GLN A 31 26.67 -16.04 0.98
N THR A 32 27.48 -16.68 1.80
CA THR A 32 27.00 -17.47 2.95
C THR A 32 26.86 -16.55 4.16
N GLY A 33 25.64 -16.43 4.67
CA GLY A 33 25.28 -15.64 5.84
C GLY A 33 25.11 -16.50 7.10
N LYS A 34 24.44 -15.91 8.11
CA LYS A 34 24.08 -16.59 9.37
C LYS A 34 23.26 -17.85 9.07
N GLU A 35 23.41 -18.86 9.93
CA GLU A 35 22.70 -20.15 9.86
C GLU A 35 22.77 -20.85 8.48
N GLY A 36 23.81 -20.57 7.67
CA GLY A 36 24.00 -21.16 6.35
C GLY A 36 23.07 -20.62 5.26
N ASN A 37 22.39 -19.49 5.51
CA ASN A 37 21.57 -18.83 4.51
C ASN A 37 22.42 -18.30 3.35
N LYS A 38 21.93 -18.45 2.11
CA LYS A 38 22.43 -17.64 0.98
C LYS A 38 21.90 -16.23 1.16
N VAL A 39 22.75 -15.23 0.98
CA VAL A 39 22.39 -13.81 1.16
C VAL A 39 22.94 -12.98 0.01
N ASP A 40 22.27 -11.86 -0.28
CA ASP A 40 22.73 -10.86 -1.24
C ASP A 40 22.46 -9.42 -0.73
N PHE A 41 21.79 -8.59 -1.49
CA PHE A 41 21.52 -7.19 -1.14
C PHE A 41 20.79 -7.03 0.21
N GLY A 42 21.23 -6.07 1.01
CA GLY A 42 20.55 -5.68 2.23
C GLY A 42 20.62 -6.71 3.37
N VAL A 43 21.45 -7.75 3.26
CA VAL A 43 21.67 -8.74 4.32
C VAL A 43 23.14 -8.76 4.70
N THR A 44 23.46 -8.63 6.00
CA THR A 44 24.83 -8.61 6.51
C THR A 44 24.97 -9.46 7.77
N ASN A 45 26.17 -10.00 7.99
CA ASN A 45 26.51 -10.71 9.23
C ASN A 45 26.75 -9.77 10.41
N GLU A 46 26.95 -8.47 10.16
CA GLU A 46 27.05 -7.45 11.18
C GLU A 46 25.70 -7.16 11.83
N PRO A 47 25.67 -6.85 13.15
CA PRO A 47 24.41 -6.55 13.82
C PRO A 47 23.74 -5.28 13.27
N CYS A 48 22.41 -5.21 13.38
CA CYS A 48 21.65 -4.01 13.06
C CYS A 48 22.09 -2.81 13.95
N PRO A 49 21.96 -1.56 13.46
CA PRO A 49 22.37 -0.37 14.25
C PRO A 49 21.69 -0.28 15.62
N GLN A 50 20.46 -0.77 15.73
CA GLN A 50 19.68 -0.79 16.98
C GLN A 50 19.39 -2.23 17.44
N ALA A 51 20.35 -3.14 17.25
CA ALA A 51 20.17 -4.55 17.56
C ALA A 51 19.84 -4.78 19.04
N VAL A 52 18.83 -5.62 19.27
CA VAL A 52 18.50 -6.19 20.58
C VAL A 52 19.52 -7.26 20.95
N ASP A 53 19.91 -8.09 19.99
CA ASP A 53 20.91 -9.14 20.12
C ASP A 53 22.06 -8.92 19.12
N LYS A 54 23.20 -8.44 19.63
CA LYS A 54 24.39 -8.15 18.81
C LYS A 54 25.09 -9.38 18.22
N SER A 55 24.70 -10.59 18.58
CA SER A 55 25.21 -11.82 17.96
C SER A 55 24.59 -12.12 16.61
N LYS A 56 23.45 -11.49 16.29
CA LYS A 56 22.71 -11.66 15.04
C LYS A 56 23.23 -10.76 13.92
N GLY A 57 22.95 -11.16 12.68
CA GLY A 57 23.12 -10.31 11.52
C GLY A 57 21.97 -9.32 11.34
N CYS A 58 21.99 -8.54 10.27
CA CYS A 58 20.97 -7.56 9.95
C CYS A 58 20.37 -7.79 8.56
N ILE A 59 19.02 -7.74 8.46
CA ILE A 59 18.28 -7.60 7.22
C ILE A 59 17.76 -6.16 7.16
N TYR A 60 18.21 -5.40 6.15
CA TYR A 60 17.73 -4.05 5.90
C TYR A 60 16.56 -4.06 4.95
N LEU A 61 15.46 -3.41 5.35
CA LEU A 61 14.27 -3.18 4.53
C LEU A 61 14.11 -1.68 4.25
N GLY A 62 13.55 -1.35 3.07
CA GLY A 62 13.26 0.03 2.69
C GLY A 62 11.86 0.46 3.11
N THR A 63 11.70 1.73 3.44
CA THR A 63 10.40 2.38 3.68
C THR A 63 10.35 3.67 2.90
N MET A 64 9.35 3.81 2.03
CA MET A 64 9.07 5.03 1.28
C MET A 64 7.63 5.45 1.53
N SER A 65 7.43 6.60 2.15
CA SER A 65 6.12 7.02 2.68
C SER A 65 5.92 8.52 2.53
N ASP A 66 4.69 8.99 2.69
CA ASP A 66 4.34 10.41 2.71
C ASP A 66 4.47 10.96 4.14
N LEU A 67 5.64 11.50 4.46
CA LEU A 67 5.98 11.78 5.86
C LEU A 67 5.89 13.26 6.25
N THR A 68 5.98 14.20 5.30
CA THR A 68 6.10 15.63 5.63
C THR A 68 4.96 16.51 5.10
N GLU A 69 4.59 16.42 3.85
CA GLU A 69 3.71 17.44 3.23
C GLU A 69 2.70 16.94 2.20
N GLY A 70 2.67 15.64 1.89
CA GLY A 70 1.72 15.10 0.93
C GLY A 70 0.30 14.89 1.51
N PRO A 71 -0.67 14.53 0.65
CA PRO A 71 -2.10 14.48 1.01
C PRO A 71 -2.44 13.36 1.99
N PHE A 72 -1.59 12.34 2.13
CA PHE A 72 -1.82 11.19 3.00
C PHE A 72 -0.94 11.16 4.26
N LYS A 73 -0.18 12.21 4.54
CA LYS A 73 0.68 12.31 5.73
C LYS A 73 -0.02 11.88 7.03
N ALA A 74 -1.27 12.28 7.23
CA ALA A 74 -2.03 11.98 8.44
C ALA A 74 -2.29 10.47 8.65
N LEU A 75 -2.20 9.66 7.57
CA LEU A 75 -2.27 8.19 7.59
C LEU A 75 -0.86 7.58 7.55
N ALA A 76 0.00 8.13 6.73
CA ALA A 76 1.32 7.59 6.41
C ALA A 76 2.28 7.56 7.61
N VAL A 77 2.25 8.58 8.46
CA VAL A 77 3.08 8.63 9.68
C VAL A 77 2.69 7.52 10.66
N PRO A 78 1.40 7.35 11.07
CA PRO A 78 0.97 6.22 11.88
C PRO A 78 1.26 4.83 11.26
N ILE A 79 1.11 4.69 9.93
CA ILE A 79 1.46 3.46 9.22
C ILE A 79 2.94 3.12 9.45
N THR A 80 3.83 4.09 9.23
CA THR A 80 5.28 3.91 9.37
C THR A 80 5.67 3.60 10.82
N ASP A 81 5.03 4.25 11.80
CA ASP A 81 5.31 4.02 13.22
C ASP A 81 4.85 2.62 13.66
N ALA A 82 3.69 2.17 13.19
CA ALA A 82 3.21 0.81 13.46
C ALA A 82 4.12 -0.26 12.85
N GLN A 83 4.63 -0.05 11.63
CA GLN A 83 5.59 -0.97 11.04
C GLN A 83 6.89 -1.06 11.84
N LYS A 84 7.44 0.06 12.29
CA LYS A 84 8.61 0.07 13.18
C LYS A 84 8.35 -0.72 14.46
N ALA A 85 7.18 -0.52 15.08
CA ALA A 85 6.79 -1.26 16.28
C ALA A 85 6.61 -2.77 16.02
N PHE A 86 6.01 -3.16 14.89
CA PHE A 86 5.88 -4.55 14.47
C PHE A 86 7.23 -5.25 14.34
N TRP A 87 8.17 -4.65 13.61
CA TRP A 87 9.48 -5.25 13.39
C TRP A 87 10.33 -5.25 14.65
N LYS A 88 10.17 -4.26 15.54
CA LYS A 88 10.76 -4.30 16.88
C LYS A 88 10.24 -5.49 17.70
N ARG A 89 8.93 -5.79 17.63
CA ARG A 89 8.34 -7.00 18.25
C ARG A 89 8.95 -8.27 17.66
N VAL A 90 9.09 -8.37 16.34
CA VAL A 90 9.74 -9.52 15.68
C VAL A 90 11.18 -9.69 16.18
N ASN A 91 11.96 -8.62 16.29
CA ASN A 91 13.34 -8.68 16.79
C ASN A 91 13.39 -9.12 18.27
N SER A 92 12.50 -8.60 19.13
CA SER A 92 12.43 -9.02 20.54
C SER A 92 12.01 -10.48 20.73
N GLN A 93 11.33 -11.07 19.75
CA GLN A 93 10.98 -12.49 19.71
C GLN A 93 12.05 -13.38 19.09
N GLY A 94 13.23 -12.84 18.80
CA GLY A 94 14.37 -13.60 18.31
C GLY A 94 14.72 -13.36 16.83
N GLY A 95 14.05 -12.44 16.13
CA GLY A 95 14.32 -12.15 14.72
C GLY A 95 13.94 -13.29 13.78
N ILE A 96 14.61 -13.40 12.63
CA ILE A 96 14.33 -14.40 11.59
C ILE A 96 15.65 -14.97 11.05
N GLY A 97 15.83 -16.30 11.11
CA GLY A 97 16.93 -17.02 10.44
C GLY A 97 18.34 -16.56 10.86
N GLY A 98 18.53 -16.15 12.12
CA GLY A 98 19.80 -15.61 12.63
C GLY A 98 19.99 -14.10 12.42
N TYR A 99 18.94 -13.38 11.98
CA TYR A 99 18.97 -11.94 11.71
C TYR A 99 17.92 -11.17 12.50
N GLU A 100 18.23 -9.93 12.82
CA GLU A 100 17.24 -8.91 13.16
C GLU A 100 16.87 -8.10 11.91
N ILE A 101 15.74 -7.42 11.96
CA ILE A 101 15.17 -6.67 10.83
C ILE A 101 15.26 -5.18 11.13
N ASP A 102 15.91 -4.42 10.25
CA ASP A 102 16.00 -2.97 10.32
C ASP A 102 15.07 -2.34 9.26
N VAL A 103 14.10 -1.55 9.74
CA VAL A 103 13.17 -0.74 8.93
C VAL A 103 13.33 0.76 9.21
N THR A 104 14.41 1.15 9.88
CA THR A 104 14.63 2.53 10.35
C THR A 104 15.72 3.25 9.59
N THR A 105 16.73 2.53 9.13
CA THR A 105 17.89 3.10 8.44
C THR A 105 17.54 3.66 7.06
N TYR A 106 16.68 2.96 6.30
CA TYR A 106 16.34 3.33 4.93
C TYR A 106 14.87 3.81 4.81
N VAL A 107 14.53 4.81 5.64
CA VAL A 107 13.24 5.51 5.58
C VAL A 107 13.40 6.76 4.70
N LYS A 108 12.51 6.91 3.71
CA LYS A 108 12.51 8.01 2.75
C LYS A 108 11.11 8.63 2.64
N ASP A 109 11.08 9.94 2.50
CA ASP A 109 9.86 10.68 2.23
C ASP A 109 9.64 10.78 0.72
N ASN A 110 8.55 10.20 0.23
CA ASN A 110 8.17 10.26 -1.19
C ASN A 110 7.20 11.40 -1.50
N LYS A 111 6.64 12.06 -0.48
CA LYS A 111 5.69 13.18 -0.60
C LYS A 111 4.49 12.86 -1.52
N TYR A 112 4.14 11.58 -1.64
CA TYR A 112 3.14 11.08 -2.59
C TYR A 112 3.43 11.47 -4.06
N ASN A 113 4.70 11.60 -4.42
CA ASN A 113 5.15 12.05 -5.73
C ASN A 113 5.93 10.94 -6.45
N PRO A 114 5.50 10.47 -7.65
CA PRO A 114 6.15 9.39 -8.40
C PRO A 114 7.61 9.65 -8.78
N GLN A 115 7.96 10.91 -9.09
CA GLN A 115 9.33 11.29 -9.45
C GLN A 115 10.25 11.22 -8.24
N ILE A 116 9.80 11.75 -7.09
CA ILE A 116 10.55 11.66 -5.82
C ILE A 116 10.67 10.20 -5.40
N GLN A 117 9.57 9.42 -5.52
CA GLN A 117 9.59 7.98 -5.26
C GLN A 117 10.69 7.26 -6.03
N THR A 118 10.78 7.50 -7.35
CA THR A 118 11.79 6.89 -8.21
C THR A 118 13.20 7.28 -7.76
N GLN A 119 13.42 8.55 -7.43
CA GLN A 119 14.72 9.05 -6.96
C GLN A 119 15.14 8.37 -5.65
N VAL A 120 14.30 8.40 -4.61
CA VAL A 120 14.64 7.83 -3.29
C VAL A 120 14.74 6.31 -3.33
N TYR A 121 13.96 5.65 -4.20
CA TYR A 121 14.08 4.22 -4.46
C TYR A 121 15.45 3.85 -5.00
N GLN A 122 15.95 4.53 -6.04
CA GLN A 122 17.27 4.24 -6.62
C GLN A 122 18.41 4.46 -5.60
N GLU A 123 18.25 5.41 -4.67
CA GLU A 123 19.22 5.65 -3.60
C GLU A 123 19.34 4.46 -2.62
N ILE A 124 18.20 3.86 -2.24
CA ILE A 124 18.17 2.79 -1.24
C ILE A 124 18.21 1.39 -1.83
N LYS A 125 17.79 1.20 -3.08
CA LYS A 125 17.72 -0.11 -3.77
C LYS A 125 18.96 -1.00 -3.55
N PRO A 126 20.21 -0.53 -3.74
CA PRO A 126 21.38 -1.41 -3.57
C PRO A 126 21.64 -1.84 -2.12
N LYS A 127 20.94 -1.29 -1.15
CA LYS A 127 21.18 -1.43 0.29
C LYS A 127 20.12 -2.23 1.03
N ILE A 128 19.05 -2.68 0.35
CA ILE A 128 17.88 -3.34 0.96
C ILE A 128 17.59 -4.68 0.32
N LEU A 129 17.08 -5.62 1.11
CA LEU A 129 16.60 -6.92 0.61
C LEU A 129 15.21 -6.79 -0.02
N ALA A 130 14.32 -6.07 0.64
CA ALA A 130 12.92 -5.86 0.24
C ALA A 130 12.44 -4.48 0.69
N ILE A 131 11.25 -4.10 0.25
CA ILE A 131 10.58 -2.87 0.67
C ILE A 131 9.48 -3.25 1.67
N ALA A 132 9.61 -2.80 2.93
CA ALA A 132 8.61 -2.99 3.97
C ALA A 132 7.39 -2.10 3.76
N GLN A 133 7.55 -0.95 3.10
CA GLN A 133 6.47 -0.03 2.77
C GLN A 133 6.80 0.80 1.54
N THR A 134 5.87 0.82 0.56
CA THR A 134 5.86 1.81 -0.51
C THR A 134 4.47 2.43 -0.60
N LEU A 135 4.35 3.69 -0.15
CA LEU A 135 3.05 4.35 -0.01
C LEU A 135 2.61 5.01 -1.30
N GLY A 136 1.38 4.68 -1.67
CA GLY A 136 0.64 5.23 -2.80
C GLY A 136 0.66 4.32 -4.03
N SER A 137 -0.48 4.20 -4.69
CA SER A 137 -0.60 3.42 -5.92
C SER A 137 0.24 4.02 -7.05
N PRO A 138 0.16 5.35 -7.36
CA PRO A 138 0.94 5.92 -8.45
C PRO A 138 2.45 5.92 -8.17
N THR A 139 2.85 6.09 -6.93
CA THR A 139 4.26 6.07 -6.52
C THR A 139 4.86 4.66 -6.62
N THR A 140 4.12 3.64 -6.16
CA THR A 140 4.54 2.24 -6.27
C THR A 140 4.57 1.78 -7.73
N ALA A 141 3.58 2.15 -8.54
CA ALA A 141 3.54 1.83 -9.97
C ALA A 141 4.73 2.42 -10.73
N ALA A 142 5.22 3.59 -10.34
CA ALA A 142 6.39 4.22 -10.98
C ALA A 142 7.68 3.40 -10.86
N ILE A 143 7.82 2.58 -9.83
CA ILE A 143 9.00 1.73 -9.61
C ILE A 143 8.77 0.25 -9.96
N LEU A 144 7.54 -0.14 -10.27
CA LEU A 144 7.14 -1.53 -10.51
C LEU A 144 7.98 -2.25 -11.58
N PRO A 145 8.29 -1.66 -12.75
CA PRO A 145 9.14 -2.32 -13.75
C PRO A 145 10.52 -2.71 -13.21
N ASP A 146 11.11 -1.87 -12.37
CA ASP A 146 12.42 -2.11 -11.79
C ASP A 146 12.35 -3.12 -10.62
N LEU A 147 11.26 -3.12 -9.82
CA LEU A 147 11.01 -4.16 -8.82
C LEU A 147 10.99 -5.55 -9.48
N LYS A 148 10.27 -5.70 -10.60
CA LYS A 148 10.18 -6.95 -11.38
C LYS A 148 11.55 -7.37 -11.90
N GLN A 149 12.29 -6.46 -12.52
CA GLN A 149 13.62 -6.74 -13.06
C GLN A 149 14.63 -7.16 -11.98
N SER A 150 14.48 -6.63 -10.77
CA SER A 150 15.40 -6.85 -9.64
C SER A 150 14.95 -7.96 -8.70
N ASN A 151 13.81 -8.63 -8.94
CA ASN A 151 13.16 -9.56 -8.02
C ASN A 151 12.98 -8.98 -6.61
N LEU A 152 12.74 -7.67 -6.52
CA LEU A 152 12.66 -6.96 -5.25
C LEU A 152 11.22 -6.93 -4.77
N VAL A 153 10.93 -7.71 -3.73
CA VAL A 153 9.59 -7.80 -3.13
C VAL A 153 9.26 -6.50 -2.41
N ALA A 154 8.03 -6.02 -2.61
CA ALA A 154 7.53 -4.80 -1.99
C ALA A 154 6.15 -4.99 -1.35
N VAL A 155 5.99 -4.39 -0.17
CA VAL A 155 4.69 -4.26 0.50
C VAL A 155 4.10 -2.91 0.11
N PRO A 156 2.97 -2.87 -0.62
CA PRO A 156 2.31 -1.63 -0.97
C PRO A 156 1.56 -1.08 0.25
N ALA A 157 1.59 0.22 0.47
CA ALA A 157 0.65 0.88 1.35
C ALA A 157 -0.46 1.52 0.50
N SER A 158 -1.18 0.69 -0.20
CA SER A 158 -2.33 0.96 -1.07
C SER A 158 -2.95 -0.36 -1.54
N TRP A 159 -4.17 -0.32 -2.09
CA TRP A 159 -4.97 -1.51 -2.43
C TRP A 159 -5.50 -1.49 -3.86
N THR A 160 -4.71 -1.05 -4.84
CA THR A 160 -5.15 -1.14 -6.24
C THR A 160 -5.22 -2.59 -6.71
N SER A 161 -6.20 -2.94 -7.51
CA SER A 161 -6.34 -4.28 -8.08
C SER A 161 -5.13 -4.71 -8.96
N LEU A 162 -4.28 -3.76 -9.35
CA LEU A 162 -3.02 -4.06 -10.02
C LEU A 162 -2.12 -4.98 -9.20
N TRP A 163 -2.07 -4.80 -7.88
CA TRP A 163 -1.17 -5.58 -7.03
C TRP A 163 -1.50 -7.07 -7.03
N GLY A 164 -2.77 -7.42 -7.13
CA GLY A 164 -3.22 -8.82 -7.18
C GLY A 164 -2.76 -9.62 -8.40
N VAL A 165 -2.22 -8.96 -9.43
CA VAL A 165 -1.67 -9.60 -10.64
C VAL A 165 -0.15 -9.42 -10.77
N GLU A 166 0.50 -8.84 -9.77
CA GLU A 166 1.95 -8.57 -9.78
C GLU A 166 2.70 -9.42 -8.76
N ASP A 167 3.59 -10.26 -9.25
CA ASP A 167 4.33 -11.26 -8.46
C ASP A 167 5.23 -10.67 -7.36
N VAL A 168 5.74 -9.46 -7.55
CA VAL A 168 6.72 -8.81 -6.65
C VAL A 168 6.05 -7.94 -5.59
N VAL A 169 4.71 -7.82 -5.62
CA VAL A 169 3.96 -6.99 -4.66
C VAL A 169 3.10 -7.88 -3.77
N VAL A 170 3.22 -7.70 -2.45
CA VAL A 170 2.48 -8.49 -1.46
C VAL A 170 1.45 -7.60 -0.76
N GLU A 171 0.26 -7.55 -1.34
CA GLU A 171 -0.88 -6.80 -0.81
C GLU A 171 -1.57 -7.55 0.32
N SER A 172 -2.15 -6.84 1.28
CA SER A 172 -2.99 -7.39 2.35
C SER A 172 -4.36 -6.72 2.35
N GLY A 173 -5.41 -7.51 2.46
CA GLY A 173 -6.79 -7.02 2.49
C GLY A 173 -7.43 -6.94 1.11
N VAL A 174 -8.65 -6.41 1.07
CA VAL A 174 -9.43 -6.24 -0.15
C VAL A 174 -8.93 -5.03 -0.96
N ASN A 175 -8.84 -5.17 -2.28
CA ASN A 175 -8.49 -4.05 -3.16
C ASN A 175 -9.66 -3.07 -3.36
N TYR A 176 -9.36 -1.85 -3.82
CA TYR A 176 -10.35 -0.78 -4.00
C TYR A 176 -11.51 -1.17 -4.92
N CYS A 177 -11.23 -1.97 -5.94
CA CYS A 177 -12.25 -2.44 -6.88
C CYS A 177 -13.28 -3.33 -6.18
N MET A 178 -12.84 -4.37 -5.47
CA MET A 178 -13.72 -5.28 -4.73
C MET A 178 -14.41 -4.58 -3.56
N GLU A 179 -13.68 -3.69 -2.86
CA GLU A 179 -14.21 -2.86 -1.78
C GLU A 179 -15.37 -1.99 -2.27
N SER A 180 -15.22 -1.35 -3.44
CA SER A 180 -16.27 -0.53 -4.04
C SER A 180 -17.44 -1.36 -4.57
N MET A 181 -17.18 -2.57 -5.09
CA MET A 181 -18.27 -3.50 -5.43
C MET A 181 -19.11 -3.83 -4.20
N ASN A 182 -18.47 -4.19 -3.08
CA ASN A 182 -19.16 -4.49 -1.83
C ASN A 182 -19.94 -3.27 -1.31
N SER A 183 -19.36 -2.07 -1.41
CA SER A 183 -20.01 -0.83 -0.97
C SER A 183 -21.28 -0.53 -1.76
N VAL A 184 -21.28 -0.74 -3.06
CA VAL A 184 -22.48 -0.56 -3.92
C VAL A 184 -23.52 -1.65 -3.64
N ASP A 185 -23.10 -2.92 -3.51
CA ASP A 185 -23.99 -4.03 -3.16
C ASP A 185 -24.67 -3.80 -1.79
N TYR A 186 -23.89 -3.37 -0.78
CA TYR A 186 -24.40 -2.98 0.54
C TYR A 186 -25.42 -1.85 0.45
N ALA A 187 -25.09 -0.79 -0.29
CA ALA A 187 -25.98 0.37 -0.41
C ALA A 187 -27.28 0.02 -1.15
N LYS A 188 -27.23 -0.85 -2.17
CA LYS A 188 -28.43 -1.37 -2.84
C LYS A 188 -29.33 -2.13 -1.87
N ASP A 189 -28.76 -3.01 -1.05
CA ASP A 189 -29.50 -3.88 -0.11
C ASP A 189 -30.02 -3.11 1.11
N LYS A 190 -29.17 -2.34 1.76
CA LYS A 190 -29.47 -1.72 3.07
C LYS A 190 -30.00 -0.29 2.96
N LEU A 191 -29.65 0.45 1.90
CA LEU A 191 -30.03 1.86 1.74
C LEU A 191 -30.99 2.08 0.57
N SER A 192 -31.33 1.04 -0.20
CA SER A 192 -32.28 1.08 -1.32
C SER A 192 -31.92 2.09 -2.41
N VAL A 193 -30.62 2.32 -2.65
CA VAL A 193 -30.12 3.27 -3.66
C VAL A 193 -30.47 2.84 -5.07
N LYS A 194 -30.67 3.82 -5.97
CA LYS A 194 -30.95 3.63 -7.40
C LYS A 194 -29.89 4.27 -8.30
N THR A 195 -29.18 5.28 -7.78
CA THR A 195 -28.21 6.07 -8.51
C THR A 195 -26.89 6.12 -7.73
N VAL A 196 -25.79 5.87 -8.41
CA VAL A 196 -24.42 5.85 -7.86
C VAL A 196 -23.56 6.83 -8.63
N MET A 197 -22.78 7.63 -7.93
CA MET A 197 -21.73 8.46 -8.49
C MET A 197 -20.38 8.07 -7.87
N ALA A 198 -19.36 7.83 -8.68
CA ALA A 198 -17.98 7.80 -8.19
C ALA A 198 -17.42 9.23 -8.18
N VAL A 199 -16.85 9.65 -7.07
CA VAL A 199 -16.06 10.88 -6.95
C VAL A 199 -14.69 10.50 -6.44
N HIS A 200 -13.66 10.70 -7.26
CA HIS A 200 -12.37 10.08 -7.00
C HIS A 200 -11.19 10.89 -7.56
N LEU A 201 -10.01 10.66 -6.96
CA LEU A 201 -8.75 11.14 -7.52
C LEU A 201 -8.50 10.51 -8.89
N ALA A 202 -7.96 11.28 -9.81
CA ALA A 202 -7.48 10.76 -11.08
C ALA A 202 -6.26 9.84 -10.86
N GLY A 203 -6.18 8.75 -11.62
CA GLY A 203 -5.12 7.75 -11.53
C GLY A 203 -5.61 6.43 -10.92
N ASP A 204 -4.70 5.46 -10.85
CA ASP A 204 -5.03 4.07 -10.52
C ASP A 204 -5.75 3.87 -9.18
N TYR A 205 -5.42 4.64 -8.14
CA TYR A 205 -6.14 4.60 -6.85
C TYR A 205 -7.63 4.88 -7.02
N GLY A 206 -7.94 6.03 -7.61
CA GLY A 206 -9.34 6.45 -7.79
C GLY A 206 -10.01 5.70 -8.92
N ASP A 207 -9.32 5.49 -10.04
CA ASP A 207 -9.87 4.80 -11.21
C ASP A 207 -10.23 3.34 -10.90
N ASP A 208 -9.46 2.67 -10.02
CA ASP A 208 -9.74 1.29 -9.59
C ASP A 208 -11.04 1.19 -8.77
N ALA A 209 -11.23 2.08 -7.80
CA ALA A 209 -12.45 2.15 -7.01
C ALA A 209 -13.68 2.52 -7.88
N ALA A 210 -13.52 3.49 -8.78
CA ALA A 210 -14.59 3.89 -9.71
C ALA A 210 -14.98 2.76 -10.66
N ALA A 211 -14.01 1.98 -11.16
CA ALA A 211 -14.27 0.79 -11.96
C ALA A 211 -15.09 -0.25 -11.20
N GLY A 212 -14.72 -0.54 -9.94
CA GLY A 212 -15.47 -1.45 -9.07
C GLY A 212 -16.91 -0.98 -8.82
N ALA A 213 -17.09 0.30 -8.53
CA ALA A 213 -18.41 0.89 -8.34
C ALA A 213 -19.27 0.80 -9.62
N LYS A 214 -18.68 1.07 -10.79
CA LYS A 214 -19.35 0.95 -12.10
C LYS A 214 -19.79 -0.48 -12.38
N ILE A 215 -18.90 -1.46 -12.18
CA ILE A 215 -19.20 -2.89 -12.39
C ILE A 215 -20.38 -3.31 -11.52
N ALA A 216 -20.38 -2.94 -10.23
CA ALA A 216 -21.45 -3.28 -9.31
C ALA A 216 -22.75 -2.57 -9.68
N ALA A 217 -22.70 -1.28 -9.99
CA ALA A 217 -23.88 -0.53 -10.40
C ALA A 217 -24.54 -1.16 -11.65
N GLN A 218 -23.74 -1.52 -12.66
CA GLN A 218 -24.24 -2.19 -13.86
C GLN A 218 -24.87 -3.56 -13.54
N LYS A 219 -24.20 -4.38 -12.73
CA LYS A 219 -24.71 -5.70 -12.32
C LYS A 219 -26.03 -5.58 -11.53
N GLN A 220 -26.15 -4.56 -10.71
CA GLN A 220 -27.32 -4.29 -9.87
C GLN A 220 -28.44 -3.51 -10.57
N GLY A 221 -28.25 -3.12 -11.84
CA GLY A 221 -29.22 -2.33 -12.60
C GLY A 221 -29.40 -0.90 -12.08
N LEU A 222 -28.32 -0.31 -11.51
CA LEU A 222 -28.29 1.06 -11.00
C LEU A 222 -27.74 2.03 -12.04
N THR A 223 -28.17 3.28 -12.00
CA THR A 223 -27.56 4.35 -12.80
C THR A 223 -26.19 4.70 -12.22
N PHE A 224 -25.18 4.84 -13.08
CA PHE A 224 -23.81 5.18 -12.69
C PHE A 224 -23.33 6.45 -13.39
N THR A 225 -22.67 7.32 -12.64
CA THR A 225 -21.93 8.49 -13.14
C THR A 225 -20.54 8.55 -12.49
N ASP A 226 -19.63 9.29 -13.12
CA ASP A 226 -18.23 9.36 -12.72
C ASP A 226 -17.71 10.80 -12.75
N THR A 227 -16.95 11.22 -11.73
CA THR A 227 -16.35 12.55 -11.62
C THR A 227 -14.97 12.47 -11.02
N LYS A 228 -13.96 12.85 -11.81
CA LYS A 228 -12.56 12.90 -11.37
C LYS A 228 -12.23 14.21 -10.69
N THR A 229 -11.39 14.15 -9.67
CA THR A 229 -10.82 15.31 -8.98
C THR A 229 -9.31 15.25 -8.95
N ALA A 230 -8.67 16.36 -8.56
CA ALA A 230 -7.26 16.41 -8.18
C ALA A 230 -7.13 16.56 -6.66
N THR A 231 -5.96 16.26 -6.11
CA THR A 231 -5.66 16.51 -4.70
C THR A 231 -5.70 18.01 -4.37
N GLY A 232 -6.14 18.34 -3.16
CA GLY A 232 -6.21 19.70 -2.64
C GLY A 232 -7.64 20.22 -2.52
N GLN A 233 -7.90 20.89 -1.40
CA GLN A 233 -9.25 21.34 -1.03
C GLN A 233 -9.87 22.28 -2.06
N ASP A 234 -9.06 23.13 -2.68
CA ASP A 234 -9.52 24.10 -3.70
C ASP A 234 -9.91 23.44 -5.04
N ASN A 235 -9.53 22.19 -5.25
CA ASN A 235 -9.80 21.45 -6.48
C ASN A 235 -11.13 20.68 -6.46
N GLN A 236 -11.93 20.77 -5.37
CA GLN A 236 -13.11 19.94 -5.19
C GLN A 236 -14.41 20.56 -5.74
N GLY A 237 -14.37 21.81 -6.21
CA GLY A 237 -15.58 22.55 -6.66
C GLY A 237 -16.38 21.81 -7.73
N GLY A 238 -15.73 21.26 -8.76
CA GLY A 238 -16.41 20.52 -9.82
C GLY A 238 -17.14 19.26 -9.34
N ALA A 239 -16.52 18.53 -8.39
CA ALA A 239 -17.14 17.35 -7.78
C ALA A 239 -18.37 17.72 -6.92
N ILE A 240 -18.26 18.79 -6.16
CA ILE A 240 -19.35 19.31 -5.34
C ILE A 240 -20.53 19.74 -6.23
N ASP A 241 -20.26 20.45 -7.32
CA ASP A 241 -21.27 20.86 -8.30
C ASP A 241 -21.96 19.65 -8.95
N ALA A 242 -21.19 18.62 -9.32
CA ALA A 242 -21.73 17.38 -9.89
C ALA A 242 -22.66 16.65 -8.90
N ILE A 243 -22.25 16.54 -7.63
CA ILE A 243 -23.07 15.91 -6.57
C ILE A 243 -24.37 16.68 -6.35
N VAL A 244 -24.29 18.01 -6.21
CA VAL A 244 -25.47 18.86 -5.91
C VAL A 244 -26.44 18.90 -7.07
N SER A 245 -25.96 18.94 -8.30
CA SER A 245 -26.80 18.95 -9.50
C SER A 245 -27.36 17.56 -9.83
N GLY A 246 -26.52 16.52 -9.75
CA GLY A 246 -26.89 15.14 -10.09
C GLY A 246 -27.73 14.45 -9.02
N LYS A 247 -27.58 14.85 -7.76
CA LYS A 247 -28.29 14.29 -6.59
C LYS A 247 -28.29 12.76 -6.56
N PRO A 248 -27.10 12.09 -6.69
CA PRO A 248 -27.06 10.64 -6.59
C PRO A 248 -27.51 10.18 -5.21
N ASP A 249 -28.10 8.99 -5.12
CA ASP A 249 -28.46 8.39 -3.83
C ASP A 249 -27.20 7.99 -3.04
N LEU A 250 -26.15 7.57 -3.77
CA LEU A 250 -24.86 7.15 -3.22
C LEU A 250 -23.70 7.82 -3.96
N VAL A 251 -22.75 8.33 -3.21
CA VAL A 251 -21.40 8.70 -3.70
C VAL A 251 -20.38 7.72 -3.16
N ILE A 252 -19.68 6.99 -4.03
CA ILE A 252 -18.45 6.28 -3.68
C ILE A 252 -17.31 7.31 -3.73
N LEU A 253 -16.68 7.55 -2.56
CA LEU A 253 -15.73 8.63 -2.37
C LEU A 253 -14.31 8.07 -2.21
N THR A 254 -13.41 8.46 -3.11
CA THR A 254 -12.03 7.95 -3.16
C THR A 254 -11.04 9.11 -3.25
N ASN A 255 -10.87 9.78 -2.12
CA ASN A 255 -10.10 11.02 -1.95
C ASN A 255 -9.24 10.96 -0.69
N SER A 256 -8.39 11.99 -0.49
CA SER A 256 -7.75 12.20 0.80
C SER A 256 -8.78 12.57 1.88
N PRO A 257 -8.49 12.34 3.18
CA PRO A 257 -9.44 12.71 4.25
C PRO A 257 -9.80 14.19 4.23
N THR A 258 -8.85 15.08 3.97
CA THR A 258 -9.08 16.54 3.94
C THR A 258 -9.97 16.96 2.77
N ASP A 259 -9.78 16.36 1.60
CA ASP A 259 -10.61 16.63 0.41
C ASP A 259 -12.02 16.10 0.62
N ALA A 260 -12.16 14.91 1.22
CA ALA A 260 -13.44 14.31 1.58
C ALA A 260 -14.26 15.21 2.53
N ALA A 261 -13.62 15.82 3.53
CA ALA A 261 -14.28 16.76 4.44
C ALA A 261 -14.90 17.96 3.68
N VAL A 262 -14.16 18.51 2.73
CA VAL A 262 -14.62 19.63 1.89
C VAL A 262 -15.79 19.20 1.01
N ILE A 263 -15.67 18.07 0.32
CA ILE A 263 -16.73 17.53 -0.55
C ILE A 263 -18.01 17.30 0.24
N ILE A 264 -17.95 16.53 1.33
CA ILE A 264 -19.11 16.17 2.15
C ILE A 264 -19.74 17.43 2.78
N GLY A 265 -18.90 18.28 3.39
CA GLY A 265 -19.37 19.48 4.08
C GLY A 265 -20.09 20.47 3.15
N GLN A 266 -19.48 20.78 2.00
CA GLN A 266 -20.04 21.73 1.05
C GLN A 266 -21.24 21.15 0.27
N ALA A 267 -21.22 19.87 -0.10
CA ALA A 267 -22.39 19.24 -0.71
C ALA A 267 -23.60 19.24 0.23
N ALA A 268 -23.40 18.90 1.52
CA ALA A 268 -24.45 18.95 2.54
C ALA A 268 -24.96 20.38 2.78
N ALA A 269 -24.08 21.37 2.87
CA ALA A 269 -24.47 22.78 3.03
C ALA A 269 -25.30 23.30 1.85
N ARG A 270 -25.12 22.73 0.66
CA ARG A 270 -25.89 23.02 -0.56
C ARG A 270 -27.13 22.12 -0.74
N GLY A 271 -27.50 21.36 0.32
CA GLY A 271 -28.74 20.59 0.39
C GLY A 271 -28.67 19.15 -0.11
N TYR A 272 -27.50 18.59 -0.37
CA TYR A 272 -27.35 17.16 -0.67
C TYR A 272 -27.70 16.31 0.56
N LYS A 273 -28.49 15.24 0.34
CA LYS A 273 -29.02 14.35 1.40
C LYS A 273 -28.72 12.87 1.16
N GLY A 274 -28.11 12.51 0.03
CA GLY A 274 -27.67 11.15 -0.26
C GLY A 274 -26.54 10.71 0.65
N LYS A 275 -26.10 9.47 0.49
CA LYS A 275 -25.02 8.90 1.32
C LYS A 275 -23.68 8.95 0.60
N PHE A 276 -22.62 8.99 1.41
CA PHE A 276 -21.26 8.77 0.97
C PHE A 276 -20.76 7.47 1.58
N ILE A 277 -20.07 6.65 0.78
CA ILE A 277 -19.24 5.55 1.29
C ILE A 277 -17.81 5.82 0.82
N GLY A 278 -16.90 6.06 1.79
CA GLY A 278 -15.48 6.27 1.51
C GLY A 278 -14.72 4.95 1.50
N THR A 279 -13.74 4.82 0.61
CA THR A 279 -12.76 3.74 0.63
C THR A 279 -11.77 3.89 1.79
N GLY A 280 -11.01 2.83 2.12
CA GLY A 280 -10.10 2.81 3.28
C GLY A 280 -9.31 4.10 3.54
N PRO A 281 -8.58 4.65 2.55
CA PRO A 281 -7.76 5.85 2.75
C PRO A 281 -8.53 7.17 2.94
N THR A 282 -9.84 7.18 2.72
CA THR A 282 -10.66 8.40 2.83
C THR A 282 -10.92 8.81 4.28
N TRP A 283 -10.74 7.89 5.23
CA TRP A 283 -11.03 8.11 6.64
C TRP A 283 -9.81 8.55 7.46
N ASN A 284 -10.05 9.50 8.34
CA ASN A 284 -9.19 9.83 9.48
C ASN A 284 -10.08 10.37 10.61
N PRO A 285 -9.89 9.99 11.89
CA PRO A 285 -10.73 10.45 13.01
C PRO A 285 -10.71 11.97 13.19
N GLY A 286 -9.71 12.67 12.66
CA GLY A 286 -9.69 14.15 12.60
C GLY A 286 -10.87 14.76 11.85
N LEU A 287 -11.51 13.99 10.95
CA LEU A 287 -12.74 14.40 10.25
C LEU A 287 -13.88 14.75 11.22
N LEU A 288 -13.97 14.06 12.37
CA LEU A 288 -14.97 14.32 13.41
C LEU A 288 -14.74 15.63 14.18
N LYS A 289 -13.58 16.26 13.98
CA LYS A 289 -13.23 17.58 14.56
C LYS A 289 -13.23 18.69 13.51
N SER A 290 -13.54 18.36 12.25
CA SER A 290 -13.58 19.31 11.14
C SER A 290 -14.89 20.11 11.14
N PRO A 291 -14.97 21.25 10.44
CA PRO A 291 -16.23 21.97 10.21
C PRO A 291 -17.32 21.10 9.53
N ALA A 292 -16.95 20.04 8.84
CA ALA A 292 -17.86 19.10 8.19
C ALA A 292 -18.38 17.99 9.13
N ALA A 293 -17.98 17.93 10.38
CA ALA A 293 -18.26 16.83 11.31
C ALA A 293 -19.75 16.44 11.39
N ALA A 294 -20.65 17.44 11.45
CA ALA A 294 -22.10 17.17 11.49
C ALA A 294 -22.61 16.48 10.22
N ALA A 295 -22.15 16.93 9.04
CA ALA A 295 -22.50 16.32 7.76
C ALA A 295 -21.90 14.91 7.63
N ILE A 296 -20.66 14.72 8.06
CA ILE A 296 -19.97 13.42 8.06
C ILE A 296 -20.73 12.42 8.92
N LYS A 297 -21.10 12.77 10.15
CA LYS A 297 -21.89 11.88 11.03
C LYS A 297 -23.25 11.51 10.43
N ALA A 298 -23.87 12.43 9.71
CA ALA A 298 -25.20 12.21 9.11
C ALA A 298 -25.18 11.40 7.80
N LEU A 299 -24.17 11.62 6.95
CA LEU A 299 -24.21 11.18 5.56
C LEU A 299 -23.11 10.16 5.18
N TYR A 300 -22.04 10.04 5.96
CA TYR A 300 -20.88 9.24 5.60
C TYR A 300 -20.89 7.85 6.25
N LEU A 301 -20.42 6.87 5.49
CA LEU A 301 -20.03 5.55 5.94
C LEU A 301 -18.61 5.27 5.47
N GLN A 302 -17.90 4.44 6.23
CA GLN A 302 -16.54 4.02 5.91
C GLN A 302 -16.53 2.56 5.50
N SER A 303 -15.97 2.26 4.33
CA SER A 303 -15.59 0.90 3.96
C SER A 303 -14.13 0.62 4.39
N GLY A 304 -13.80 -0.61 4.67
CA GLY A 304 -12.46 -0.95 5.11
C GLY A 304 -12.06 -2.39 4.88
N PRO A 305 -10.76 -2.65 4.65
CA PRO A 305 -10.21 -3.98 4.41
C PRO A 305 -9.93 -4.79 5.68
N TRP A 306 -9.99 -4.17 6.86
CA TRP A 306 -9.74 -4.76 8.18
C TRP A 306 -10.55 -4.09 9.27
N GLN A 307 -10.58 -4.72 10.46
CA GLN A 307 -11.27 -4.16 11.61
C GLN A 307 -10.55 -2.90 12.14
N PRO A 308 -11.31 -1.93 12.70
CA PRO A 308 -10.74 -0.68 13.21
C PRO A 308 -9.75 -0.89 14.36
N PHE A 309 -8.93 0.11 14.63
CA PHE A 309 -7.90 0.16 15.68
C PHE A 309 -8.34 -0.40 17.05
N GLY A 310 -9.59 -0.15 17.43
CA GLY A 310 -10.16 -0.59 18.73
C GLY A 310 -10.60 -2.05 18.79
N ALA A 311 -10.50 -2.83 17.70
CA ALA A 311 -10.96 -4.20 17.65
C ALA A 311 -10.20 -5.11 18.65
N ASP A 312 -10.83 -6.24 19.03
CA ASP A 312 -10.37 -7.13 20.09
C ASP A 312 -9.80 -8.44 19.56
N THR A 313 -9.00 -8.39 18.49
CA THR A 313 -8.26 -9.56 18.02
C THR A 313 -6.87 -9.66 18.68
N PRO A 314 -6.21 -10.84 18.67
CA PRO A 314 -4.83 -10.96 19.16
C PRO A 314 -3.86 -9.95 18.49
N GLY A 315 -3.97 -9.75 17.18
CA GLY A 315 -3.13 -8.80 16.44
C GLY A 315 -3.35 -7.36 16.86
N HIS A 316 -4.62 -6.92 17.08
CA HIS A 316 -4.90 -5.57 17.58
C HIS A 316 -4.38 -5.33 19.01
N LYS A 317 -4.46 -6.34 19.89
CA LYS A 317 -3.89 -6.27 21.25
C LYS A 317 -2.37 -6.11 21.18
N ALA A 318 -1.72 -6.99 20.41
CA ALA A 318 -0.26 -6.95 20.23
C ALA A 318 0.20 -5.63 19.62
N MET A 319 -0.54 -5.08 18.65
CA MET A 319 -0.27 -3.78 18.05
C MET A 319 -0.32 -2.67 19.11
N ARG A 320 -1.45 -2.56 19.84
CA ARG A 320 -1.62 -1.52 20.88
C ARG A 320 -0.57 -1.61 21.99
N GLU A 321 -0.20 -2.82 22.39
CA GLU A 321 0.88 -3.05 23.34
C GLU A 321 2.22 -2.55 22.82
N ALA A 322 2.56 -2.87 21.57
CA ALA A 322 3.84 -2.52 20.97
C ALA A 322 3.99 -1.02 20.67
N ILE A 323 2.92 -0.35 20.22
CA ILE A 323 2.95 1.09 19.94
C ILE A 323 2.80 1.95 21.21
N GLY A 324 2.25 1.38 22.30
CA GLY A 324 1.99 2.12 23.55
C GLY A 324 0.85 3.13 23.42
N GLN A 325 0.90 4.15 24.30
CA GLN A 325 -0.11 5.22 24.26
C GLN A 325 0.13 6.17 23.08
N VAL A 326 -0.91 6.38 22.28
CA VAL A 326 -0.91 7.34 21.17
C VAL A 326 -1.99 8.40 21.38
N SER A 327 -1.66 9.65 21.06
CA SER A 327 -2.57 10.80 21.27
C SER A 327 -3.76 10.82 20.31
N SER A 328 -3.64 10.16 19.17
CA SER A 328 -4.67 10.11 18.13
C SER A 328 -4.72 8.71 17.52
N PRO A 329 -5.37 7.74 18.20
CA PRO A 329 -5.60 6.41 17.65
C PRO A 329 -6.30 6.51 16.29
N ASN A 330 -5.78 5.79 15.29
CA ASN A 330 -6.37 5.76 13.95
C ASN A 330 -5.97 4.49 13.21
N ASP A 331 -6.67 4.20 12.13
CA ASP A 331 -6.51 2.96 11.38
C ASP A 331 -5.23 2.92 10.52
N GLY A 332 -4.44 3.99 10.48
CA GLY A 332 -3.09 3.97 9.95
C GLY A 332 -2.17 3.05 10.75
N TYR A 333 -2.31 3.00 12.08
CA TYR A 333 -1.59 2.02 12.91
C TYR A 333 -1.99 0.59 12.57
N THR A 334 -3.30 0.33 12.41
CA THR A 334 -3.81 -0.98 11.99
C THR A 334 -3.24 -1.38 10.64
N SER A 335 -3.23 -0.45 9.69
CA SER A 335 -2.70 -0.65 8.35
C SER A 335 -1.23 -1.06 8.36
N GLY A 336 -0.38 -0.28 9.02
CA GLY A 336 1.06 -0.56 9.08
C GLY A 336 1.38 -1.90 9.74
N TRP A 337 0.60 -2.26 10.74
CA TRP A 337 0.74 -3.55 11.43
C TRP A 337 0.34 -4.72 10.51
N VAL A 338 -0.85 -4.65 9.91
CA VAL A 338 -1.38 -5.70 9.01
C VAL A 338 -0.48 -5.93 7.80
N TRP A 339 -0.01 -4.87 7.16
CA TRP A 339 0.88 -4.98 6.00
C TRP A 339 2.24 -5.61 6.30
N SER A 340 2.66 -5.64 7.56
CA SER A 340 3.94 -6.25 7.92
C SER A 340 3.92 -7.79 7.97
N TYR A 341 2.76 -8.41 8.15
CA TYR A 341 2.66 -9.87 8.28
C TYR A 341 3.10 -10.66 7.04
N PRO A 342 2.72 -10.30 5.80
CA PRO A 342 3.13 -11.07 4.62
C PRO A 342 4.64 -11.10 4.44
N LEU A 343 5.30 -9.96 4.61
CA LEU A 343 6.76 -9.89 4.48
C LEU A 343 7.47 -10.66 5.59
N LYS A 344 6.93 -10.63 6.83
CA LYS A 344 7.42 -11.50 7.92
C LYS A 344 7.34 -12.97 7.52
N ALA A 345 6.18 -13.43 7.05
CA ALA A 345 5.96 -14.81 6.63
C ALA A 345 6.87 -15.20 5.47
N ALA A 346 7.07 -14.31 4.49
CA ALA A 346 7.96 -14.54 3.36
C ALA A 346 9.43 -14.65 3.80
N LEU A 347 9.90 -13.78 4.71
CA LEU A 347 11.25 -13.86 5.27
C LEU A 347 11.47 -15.13 6.08
N GLN A 348 10.49 -15.55 6.89
CA GLN A 348 10.55 -16.83 7.61
C GLN A 348 10.66 -18.00 6.64
N LYS A 349 9.84 -18.00 5.58
CA LYS A 349 9.87 -19.05 4.56
C LYS A 349 11.19 -19.06 3.77
N ALA A 350 11.74 -17.89 3.45
CA ALA A 350 13.03 -17.76 2.79
C ALA A 350 14.17 -18.30 3.68
N ALA A 351 14.15 -18.01 4.98
CA ALA A 351 15.11 -18.55 5.95
C ALA A 351 14.99 -20.07 6.12
N GLU A 352 13.77 -20.63 6.14
CA GLU A 352 13.54 -22.08 6.10
C GLU A 352 14.17 -22.72 4.85
N ASN A 353 14.03 -22.07 3.70
CA ASN A 353 14.63 -22.48 2.43
C ASN A 353 16.15 -22.24 2.37
N LYS A 354 16.75 -21.63 3.39
CA LYS A 354 18.16 -21.20 3.42
C LYS A 354 18.55 -20.25 2.28
N ASP A 355 17.61 -19.41 1.83
CA ASP A 355 17.82 -18.50 0.71
C ASP A 355 17.20 -17.12 1.00
N LEU A 356 17.94 -16.25 1.68
CA LEU A 356 17.61 -14.85 1.96
C LEU A 356 18.18 -13.89 0.89
N THR A 357 18.25 -14.34 -0.35
CA THR A 357 18.46 -13.48 -1.52
C THR A 357 17.14 -12.88 -1.99
N ARG A 358 17.17 -11.81 -2.81
CA ARG A 358 15.95 -11.28 -3.43
C ARG A 358 15.17 -12.33 -4.21
N ALA A 359 15.87 -13.15 -5.00
CA ALA A 359 15.25 -14.25 -5.76
C ALA A 359 14.66 -15.33 -4.83
N GLY A 360 15.37 -15.67 -3.74
CA GLY A 360 14.90 -16.61 -2.72
C GLY A 360 13.66 -16.10 -1.99
N LEU A 361 13.63 -14.81 -1.65
CA LEU A 361 12.48 -14.16 -1.01
C LEU A 361 11.25 -14.16 -1.94
N LEU A 362 11.42 -13.79 -3.22
CA LEU A 362 10.33 -13.84 -4.19
C LEU A 362 9.79 -15.26 -4.38
N LYS A 363 10.68 -16.27 -4.41
CA LYS A 363 10.28 -17.68 -4.44
C LYS A 363 9.51 -18.07 -3.17
N ALA A 364 9.91 -17.58 -2.01
CA ALA A 364 9.24 -17.83 -0.74
C ALA A 364 7.82 -17.23 -0.73
N VAL A 365 7.63 -16.00 -1.23
CA VAL A 365 6.29 -15.39 -1.40
C VAL A 365 5.36 -16.32 -2.17
N LYS A 366 5.79 -16.86 -3.30
CA LYS A 366 4.99 -17.77 -4.13
C LYS A 366 4.67 -19.14 -3.47
N GLN A 367 5.26 -19.43 -2.33
CA GLN A 367 4.97 -20.63 -1.52
C GLN A 367 3.96 -20.37 -0.41
N LEU A 368 3.61 -19.11 -0.12
CA LEU A 368 2.68 -18.75 0.94
C LEU A 368 1.23 -19.02 0.51
N LYS A 369 0.62 -20.05 1.07
CA LYS A 369 -0.80 -20.40 0.87
C LYS A 369 -1.73 -19.71 1.87
N SER A 370 -1.17 -19.17 2.94
CA SER A 370 -1.87 -18.40 3.95
C SER A 370 -0.84 -17.60 4.76
N VAL A 371 -1.30 -16.52 5.36
CA VAL A 371 -0.55 -15.71 6.33
C VAL A 371 -1.38 -15.62 7.60
N ASP A 372 -0.76 -15.85 8.75
CA ASP A 372 -1.40 -15.61 10.05
C ASP A 372 -1.37 -14.10 10.36
N TYR A 373 -2.51 -13.47 10.27
CA TYR A 373 -2.72 -12.06 10.62
C TYR A 373 -3.17 -11.86 12.08
N GLU A 374 -3.02 -12.87 12.93
CA GLU A 374 -3.46 -12.82 14.33
C GLU A 374 -4.93 -12.35 14.47
N GLY A 375 -5.80 -12.76 13.53
CA GLY A 375 -7.24 -12.43 13.51
C GLY A 375 -7.61 -11.06 12.97
N MET A 376 -6.66 -10.26 12.47
CA MET A 376 -6.95 -8.89 11.95
C MET A 376 -7.60 -8.90 10.56
N LEU A 377 -7.40 -9.95 9.78
CA LEU A 377 -8.05 -10.17 8.48
C LEU A 377 -8.94 -11.43 8.50
N PRO A 378 -9.87 -11.55 7.55
CA PRO A 378 -10.66 -12.77 7.39
C PRO A 378 -9.79 -14.01 7.19
N SER A 379 -10.29 -15.16 7.63
CA SER A 379 -9.60 -16.43 7.38
C SER A 379 -9.48 -16.69 5.87
N GLY A 380 -8.31 -17.18 5.43
CA GLY A 380 -8.00 -17.38 4.01
C GLY A 380 -7.33 -16.21 3.32
N ALA A 381 -7.20 -15.05 3.97
CA ALA A 381 -6.36 -13.97 3.48
C ALA A 381 -4.88 -14.38 3.44
N GLY A 382 -4.08 -13.74 2.56
CA GLY A 382 -2.64 -13.98 2.47
C GLY A 382 -2.25 -15.24 1.69
N ASN A 383 -3.07 -15.67 0.73
CA ASN A 383 -2.66 -16.67 -0.26
C ASN A 383 -1.95 -15.98 -1.42
N TYR A 384 -0.64 -16.18 -1.53
CA TYR A 384 0.20 -15.66 -2.62
C TYR A 384 0.68 -16.77 -3.57
N ALA A 385 0.27 -18.02 -3.31
CA ALA A 385 0.65 -19.20 -4.13
C ALA A 385 -0.38 -19.53 -5.21
N GLY A 386 -1.57 -18.94 -5.18
CA GLY A 386 -2.66 -19.17 -6.11
C GLY A 386 -2.58 -18.31 -7.38
N ASN A 387 -3.52 -18.52 -8.28
CA ASN A 387 -3.78 -17.56 -9.34
C ASN A 387 -4.52 -16.32 -8.77
N PRO A 388 -4.48 -15.16 -9.46
CA PRO A 388 -5.06 -13.93 -8.95
C PRO A 388 -6.54 -14.06 -8.57
N ASN A 389 -7.34 -14.78 -9.34
CA ASN A 389 -8.77 -14.92 -9.06
C ASN A 389 -9.07 -15.73 -7.79
N ASP A 390 -8.20 -16.70 -7.45
CA ASP A 390 -8.37 -17.57 -6.28
C ASP A 390 -7.76 -16.95 -5.01
N SER A 391 -6.75 -16.09 -5.18
CA SER A 391 -5.99 -15.48 -4.09
C SER A 391 -6.54 -14.12 -3.65
N VAL A 392 -7.29 -13.40 -4.49
CA VAL A 392 -7.81 -12.07 -4.17
C VAL A 392 -8.75 -12.08 -2.98
N VAL A 393 -8.51 -11.20 -2.02
CA VAL A 393 -9.42 -10.98 -0.89
C VAL A 393 -10.67 -10.23 -1.38
N ARG A 394 -11.86 -10.77 -1.04
CA ARG A 394 -13.14 -10.23 -1.52
C ARG A 394 -14.00 -9.60 -0.43
N GLN A 395 -13.58 -9.73 0.83
CA GLN A 395 -14.37 -9.27 1.98
C GLN A 395 -13.93 -7.87 2.39
N SER A 396 -14.92 -7.01 2.61
CA SER A 396 -14.78 -5.72 3.28
C SER A 396 -15.81 -5.59 4.38
N GLN A 397 -15.69 -4.56 5.20
CA GLN A 397 -16.67 -4.20 6.23
C GLN A 397 -17.20 -2.80 5.98
N ILE A 398 -18.34 -2.45 6.60
CA ILE A 398 -18.86 -1.08 6.64
C ILE A 398 -18.91 -0.62 8.10
N ALA A 399 -18.43 0.60 8.33
CA ALA A 399 -18.46 1.28 9.62
C ALA A 399 -19.15 2.64 9.49
N LYS A 400 -19.62 3.16 10.60
CA LYS A 400 -20.17 4.52 10.71
C LYS A 400 -19.29 5.39 11.60
N PRO A 401 -19.25 6.71 11.38
CA PRO A 401 -18.61 7.66 12.28
C PRO A 401 -19.16 7.57 13.70
N ASP A 402 -18.25 7.52 14.68
CA ASP A 402 -18.59 7.40 16.10
C ASP A 402 -17.51 8.09 16.97
N ASP A 403 -17.89 9.17 17.65
CA ASP A 403 -16.98 9.94 18.52
C ASP A 403 -16.45 9.13 19.71
N ALA A 404 -17.17 8.09 20.14
CA ALA A 404 -16.79 7.25 21.28
C ALA A 404 -15.79 6.15 20.90
N ALA A 405 -15.67 5.82 19.60
CA ALA A 405 -14.76 4.79 19.13
C ALA A 405 -13.31 5.31 19.04
N PRO A 406 -12.29 4.51 19.39
CA PRO A 406 -10.89 4.95 19.38
C PRO A 406 -10.40 5.53 18.05
N SER A 407 -10.75 4.93 16.91
CA SER A 407 -10.42 5.44 15.57
C SER A 407 -11.57 6.21 14.90
N GLY A 408 -12.57 6.62 15.68
CA GLY A 408 -13.68 7.46 15.23
C GLY A 408 -14.73 6.73 14.40
N VAL A 409 -14.71 5.37 14.34
CA VAL A 409 -15.70 4.56 13.63
C VAL A 409 -16.10 3.32 14.41
N THR A 410 -17.37 2.92 14.26
CA THR A 410 -17.92 1.66 14.77
C THR A 410 -18.44 0.84 13.60
N VAL A 411 -18.06 -0.45 13.54
CA VAL A 411 -18.50 -1.39 12.51
C VAL A 411 -20.00 -1.63 12.64
N ILE A 412 -20.73 -1.50 11.53
CA ILE A 412 -22.17 -1.75 11.43
C ILE A 412 -22.50 -2.95 10.53
N GLU A 413 -21.60 -3.28 9.59
CA GLU A 413 -21.65 -4.51 8.79
C GLU A 413 -20.27 -5.17 8.88
N PRO A 414 -20.14 -6.32 9.55
CA PRO A 414 -18.86 -7.04 9.66
C PRO A 414 -18.43 -7.56 8.28
N PHE A 415 -17.27 -8.21 8.21
CA PHE A 415 -16.75 -8.73 6.96
C PHE A 415 -17.79 -9.49 6.14
N PHE A 416 -18.04 -9.00 4.94
CA PHE A 416 -18.95 -9.60 3.97
C PHE A 416 -18.39 -9.55 2.56
N THR A 417 -18.92 -10.41 1.69
CA THR A 417 -18.69 -10.36 0.26
C THR A 417 -20.04 -10.15 -0.43
N GLY A 418 -20.18 -9.02 -1.09
CA GLY A 418 -21.37 -8.72 -1.90
C GLY A 418 -21.47 -9.64 -3.13
N PRO A 419 -22.67 -9.79 -3.72
CA PRO A 419 -22.88 -10.66 -4.88
C PRO A 419 -22.02 -10.27 -6.08
N THR A 420 -21.68 -8.99 -6.24
CA THR A 420 -20.84 -8.53 -7.34
C THR A 420 -19.42 -9.00 -7.18
N ALA A 421 -18.77 -8.72 -6.05
CA ALA A 421 -17.40 -9.13 -5.75
C ALA A 421 -17.26 -10.66 -5.72
N LYS A 422 -18.30 -11.39 -5.25
CA LYS A 422 -18.33 -12.85 -5.22
C LYS A 422 -18.21 -13.47 -6.61
N ASP A 423 -18.96 -12.93 -7.57
CA ASP A 423 -19.06 -13.51 -8.92
C ASP A 423 -18.04 -12.93 -9.91
N TYR A 424 -17.36 -11.84 -9.53
CA TYR A 424 -16.41 -11.17 -10.41
C TYR A 424 -15.20 -12.07 -10.69
N LYS A 425 -14.85 -12.22 -11.99
CA LYS A 425 -13.65 -12.94 -12.42
C LYS A 425 -12.48 -11.99 -12.43
N PHE A 426 -11.56 -12.19 -11.49
CA PHE A 426 -10.40 -11.32 -11.31
C PHE A 426 -9.19 -11.90 -12.05
N GLU A 427 -8.94 -11.38 -13.25
CA GLU A 427 -7.86 -11.84 -14.13
C GLU A 427 -6.91 -10.71 -14.54
N LYS A 428 -7.34 -9.46 -14.36
CA LYS A 428 -6.60 -8.25 -14.66
C LYS A 428 -7.05 -7.11 -13.74
N PRO A 429 -6.28 -5.99 -13.68
CA PRO A 429 -6.73 -4.79 -12.95
C PRO A 429 -8.09 -4.32 -13.44
N CYS A 430 -8.97 -3.91 -12.51
CA CYS A 430 -10.36 -3.58 -12.83
C CYS A 430 -10.50 -2.36 -13.74
N TYR A 431 -9.56 -1.45 -13.72
CA TYR A 431 -9.57 -0.20 -14.49
C TYR A 431 -8.89 -0.30 -15.86
N GLN A 432 -8.48 -1.49 -16.29
CA GLN A 432 -7.83 -1.77 -17.57
C GLN A 432 -8.74 -2.54 -18.56
#